data_a850fa186448ce9966f187f6c8cb1cfa
#
_entry.id   a850fa186448ce9966f187f6c8cb1cfa
#
_cell.length_a   1.000
_cell.length_b   1.000
_cell.length_c   1.000
_cell.angle_alpha   90.00
_cell.angle_beta   90.00
_cell.angle_gamma   90.00
#
_symmetry.space_group_name_H-M   'P 1'
#
loop_
_entity.id
_entity.type
_entity.pdbx_description
1 polymer ?
#
loop_
_entity_poly.entity_id
_entity_poly.type
_entity_poly.pdbx_seq_one_letter_code
_entity_poly.pdbx_strand_id
1 'polypeptide(L)'
;LNGLKMANDAFGHQVGDNLLKAAAKVLRKICRSSDLLFRWGGDEFVILLPHTREEDAASIVVRIEDAFKKIQVKDMPVPPSMSLGYSAKLHRWQDFANVFRDAEEEMYDKKTVESRKIRETILENIFASLAEDTPETAEHNLSVRRLCRMLGRGLGLDRLDLEKLDLAAYLHDIGKASVPSDILLKTAPLTDEEWEDERE
;
A
#
# COMPACT_ATOMS: atom_id res chain seq x y z
N LEU A 1 5.46 5.08 -8.00
CA LEU A 1 4.43 5.65 -7.14
C LEU A 1 3.50 4.53 -6.70
N ASN A 2 3.27 4.39 -5.39
CA ASN A 2 2.46 3.29 -4.87
C ASN A 2 0.99 3.69 -4.75
N GLY A 3 0.10 2.71 -4.96
CA GLY A 3 -1.33 2.88 -4.71
C GLY A 3 -2.11 3.70 -5.75
N LEU A 4 -1.53 4.07 -6.90
CA LEU A 4 -2.25 4.86 -7.92
C LEU A 4 -3.51 4.16 -8.42
N LYS A 5 -3.41 2.84 -8.71
CA LYS A 5 -4.58 2.06 -9.16
C LYS A 5 -5.67 2.05 -8.08
N MET A 6 -5.28 1.78 -6.83
CA MET A 6 -6.21 1.79 -5.71
C MET A 6 -6.87 3.16 -5.52
N ALA A 7 -6.09 4.25 -5.64
CA ALA A 7 -6.64 5.60 -5.56
C ALA A 7 -7.66 5.88 -6.68
N ASN A 8 -7.38 5.42 -7.92
CA ASN A 8 -8.31 5.53 -9.03
C ASN A 8 -9.60 4.73 -8.81
N ASP A 9 -9.45 3.48 -8.35
CA ASP A 9 -10.58 2.56 -8.20
C ASP A 9 -11.49 2.97 -7.03
N ALA A 10 -10.90 3.46 -5.92
CA ALA A 10 -11.65 3.84 -4.72
C ALA A 10 -12.17 5.30 -4.73
N PHE A 11 -11.40 6.24 -5.29
CA PHE A 11 -11.68 7.69 -5.19
C PHE A 11 -11.83 8.38 -6.55
N GLY A 12 -11.74 7.61 -7.63
CA GLY A 12 -11.86 8.09 -9.00
C GLY A 12 -10.58 8.68 -9.61
N HIS A 13 -10.54 8.73 -10.93
CA HIS A 13 -9.35 9.16 -11.71
C HIS A 13 -8.85 10.57 -11.37
N GLN A 14 -9.74 11.47 -10.92
CA GLN A 14 -9.34 12.83 -10.53
C GLN A 14 -8.41 12.82 -9.31
N VAL A 15 -8.62 11.93 -8.34
CA VAL A 15 -7.75 11.78 -7.16
C VAL A 15 -6.40 11.18 -7.58
N GLY A 16 -6.41 10.18 -8.46
CA GLY A 16 -5.16 9.63 -9.02
C GLY A 16 -4.35 10.66 -9.82
N ASP A 17 -5.01 11.51 -10.60
CA ASP A 17 -4.35 12.62 -11.29
C ASP A 17 -3.73 13.64 -10.33
N ASN A 18 -4.41 13.95 -9.23
CA ASN A 18 -3.90 14.84 -8.19
C ASN A 18 -2.69 14.20 -7.49
N LEU A 19 -2.72 12.90 -7.24
CA LEU A 19 -1.61 12.14 -6.71
C LEU A 19 -0.38 12.19 -7.64
N LEU A 20 -0.57 11.96 -8.93
CA LEU A 20 0.49 12.06 -9.95
C LEU A 20 1.10 13.46 -10.03
N LYS A 21 0.26 14.50 -10.01
CA LYS A 21 0.71 15.91 -10.02
C LYS A 21 1.50 16.26 -8.76
N ALA A 22 1.05 15.79 -7.59
CA ALA A 22 1.74 15.99 -6.33
C ALA A 22 3.10 15.29 -6.34
N ALA A 23 3.18 14.05 -6.82
CA ALA A 23 4.41 13.30 -6.99
C ALA A 23 5.39 14.02 -7.91
N ALA A 24 4.96 14.40 -9.11
CA ALA A 24 5.79 15.13 -10.06
C ALA A 24 6.32 16.45 -9.49
N LYS A 25 5.49 17.19 -8.74
CA LYS A 25 5.88 18.45 -8.09
C LYS A 25 6.97 18.26 -7.06
N VAL A 26 6.89 17.21 -6.25
CA VAL A 26 7.92 16.89 -5.24
C VAL A 26 9.22 16.46 -5.91
N LEU A 27 9.17 15.55 -6.86
CA LEU A 27 10.34 15.10 -7.59
C LEU A 27 11.04 16.28 -8.29
N ARG A 28 10.27 17.13 -8.97
CA ARG A 28 10.81 18.33 -9.65
C ARG A 28 11.48 19.31 -8.69
N LYS A 29 10.97 19.46 -7.45
CA LYS A 29 11.55 20.33 -6.42
C LYS A 29 12.89 19.81 -5.89
N ILE A 30 13.07 18.49 -5.87
CA ILE A 30 14.28 17.83 -5.38
C ILE A 30 15.37 17.79 -6.44
N CYS A 31 14.99 17.60 -7.71
CA CYS A 31 15.90 17.57 -8.85
C CYS A 31 16.55 18.94 -9.08
N ARG A 32 17.82 18.89 -9.45
CA ARG A 32 18.59 20.05 -9.91
C ARG A 32 18.20 20.40 -11.35
N SER A 33 18.62 21.55 -11.84
CA SER A 33 18.42 21.96 -13.25
C SER A 33 19.11 21.03 -14.26
N SER A 34 20.19 20.37 -13.86
CA SER A 34 20.93 19.38 -14.65
C SER A 34 20.26 18.01 -14.70
N ASP A 35 19.37 17.72 -13.76
CA ASP A 35 18.73 16.40 -13.64
C ASP A 35 17.53 16.33 -14.58
N LEU A 36 17.31 15.13 -15.13
CA LEU A 36 16.26 14.89 -16.09
C LEU A 36 15.20 14.00 -15.43
N LEU A 37 13.98 14.53 -15.31
CA LEU A 37 12.82 13.82 -14.75
C LEU A 37 11.86 13.45 -15.87
N PHE A 38 11.53 12.17 -15.94
CA PHE A 38 10.60 11.59 -16.90
C PHE A 38 9.46 10.86 -16.17
N ARG A 39 8.26 10.90 -16.72
CA ARG A 39 7.23 9.92 -16.43
C ARG A 39 7.35 8.81 -17.47
N TRP A 40 7.75 7.61 -17.02
CA TRP A 40 8.07 6.48 -17.89
C TRP A 40 6.82 5.66 -18.24
N GLY A 41 5.90 5.51 -17.29
CA GLY A 41 4.65 4.77 -17.43
C GLY A 41 3.58 5.33 -16.49
N GLY A 42 2.50 4.60 -16.29
CA GLY A 42 1.34 5.01 -15.49
C GLY A 42 1.69 5.64 -14.15
N ASP A 43 2.34 4.88 -13.27
CA ASP A 43 2.78 5.31 -11.93
C ASP A 43 4.31 5.39 -11.78
N GLU A 44 5.05 5.30 -12.89
CA GLU A 44 6.50 5.19 -12.91
C GLU A 44 7.16 6.50 -13.34
N PHE A 45 8.17 6.90 -12.57
CA PHE A 45 9.02 8.05 -12.85
C PHE A 45 10.48 7.60 -12.92
N VAL A 46 11.23 8.18 -13.84
CA VAL A 46 12.67 7.98 -13.98
C VAL A 46 13.38 9.30 -13.82
N ILE A 47 14.45 9.30 -13.04
CA ILE A 47 15.32 10.46 -12.84
C ILE A 47 16.72 10.07 -13.29
N LEU A 48 17.25 10.79 -14.28
CA LEU A 48 18.67 10.70 -14.63
C LEU A 48 19.42 11.81 -13.90
N LEU A 49 20.46 11.41 -13.19
CA LEU A 49 21.29 12.28 -12.36
C LEU A 49 22.71 12.38 -12.96
N PRO A 50 22.96 13.28 -13.94
CA PRO A 50 24.28 13.43 -14.54
C PRO A 50 25.32 13.84 -13.51
N HIS A 51 26.54 13.32 -13.63
CA HIS A 51 27.67 13.67 -12.75
C HIS A 51 27.38 13.48 -11.24
N THR A 52 26.56 12.49 -10.90
CA THR A 52 26.18 12.17 -9.52
C THR A 52 26.83 10.84 -9.13
N ARG A 53 27.46 10.79 -7.98
CA ARG A 53 28.03 9.56 -7.42
C ARG A 53 26.91 8.72 -6.80
N GLU A 54 27.17 7.44 -6.63
CA GLU A 54 26.20 6.50 -6.06
C GLU A 54 25.75 6.93 -4.64
N GLU A 55 26.69 7.39 -3.80
CA GLU A 55 26.41 7.88 -2.44
C GLU A 55 25.50 9.12 -2.45
N ASP A 56 25.72 10.01 -3.42
CA ASP A 56 24.88 11.20 -3.60
C ASP A 56 23.49 10.82 -4.09
N ALA A 57 23.38 9.81 -4.97
CA ALA A 57 22.10 9.28 -5.42
C ALA A 57 21.31 8.65 -4.27
N ALA A 58 21.95 7.88 -3.39
CA ALA A 58 21.35 7.35 -2.17
C ALA A 58 20.77 8.47 -1.28
N SER A 59 21.52 9.57 -1.13
CA SER A 59 21.06 10.74 -0.37
C SER A 59 19.83 11.43 -1.00
N ILE A 60 19.73 11.42 -2.34
CA ILE A 60 18.58 11.94 -3.07
C ILE A 60 17.36 11.03 -2.84
N VAL A 61 17.54 9.71 -2.85
CA VAL A 61 16.48 8.74 -2.54
C VAL A 61 15.87 9.02 -1.17
N VAL A 62 16.70 9.14 -0.12
CA VAL A 62 16.22 9.46 1.24
C VAL A 62 15.42 10.77 1.26
N ARG A 63 15.90 11.80 0.57
CA ARG A 63 15.21 13.10 0.47
C ARG A 63 13.85 12.98 -0.23
N ILE A 64 13.75 12.14 -1.24
CA ILE A 64 12.47 11.86 -1.93
C ILE A 64 11.52 11.16 -0.97
N GLU A 65 11.96 10.09 -0.30
CA GLU A 65 11.14 9.35 0.67
C GLU A 65 10.60 10.27 1.78
N ASP A 66 11.46 11.10 2.36
CA ASP A 66 11.06 12.03 3.43
C ASP A 66 10.12 13.16 2.93
N ALA A 67 10.25 13.56 1.69
CA ALA A 67 9.34 14.52 1.09
C ALA A 67 7.96 13.89 0.81
N PHE A 68 7.93 12.64 0.39
CA PHE A 68 6.68 11.90 0.16
C PHE A 68 5.87 11.68 1.45
N LYS A 69 6.50 11.40 2.57
CA LYS A 69 5.84 11.30 3.89
C LYS A 69 5.07 12.56 4.30
N LYS A 70 5.42 13.71 3.72
CA LYS A 70 4.82 15.03 4.02
C LYS A 70 3.75 15.46 3.02
N ILE A 71 3.54 14.68 1.97
CA ILE A 71 2.51 15.01 0.98
C ILE A 71 1.13 14.69 1.56
N GLN A 72 0.23 15.66 1.39
CA GLN A 72 -1.20 15.43 1.57
C GLN A 72 -1.88 15.59 0.21
N VAL A 73 -2.67 14.61 -0.17
CA VAL A 73 -3.51 14.66 -1.35
C VAL A 73 -4.95 14.81 -0.89
N LYS A 74 -5.63 15.81 -1.43
CA LYS A 74 -7.03 16.06 -1.09
C LYS A 74 -7.87 14.82 -1.43
N ASP A 75 -8.80 14.49 -0.58
CA ASP A 75 -9.72 13.36 -0.71
C ASP A 75 -9.03 11.97 -0.75
N MET A 76 -7.79 11.89 -0.26
CA MET A 76 -7.05 10.63 -0.12
C MET A 76 -6.69 10.41 1.35
N PRO A 77 -7.35 9.45 2.04
CA PRO A 77 -7.14 9.21 3.48
C PRO A 77 -5.80 8.54 3.79
N VAL A 78 -5.17 7.91 2.80
CA VAL A 78 -3.88 7.21 2.96
C VAL A 78 -2.76 8.09 2.41
N PRO A 79 -1.68 8.34 3.18
CA PRO A 79 -0.56 9.12 2.68
C PRO A 79 0.09 8.42 1.48
N PRO A 80 0.44 9.18 0.42
CA PRO A 80 1.10 8.61 -0.74
C PRO A 80 2.49 8.10 -0.38
N SER A 81 2.90 7.01 -1.01
CA SER A 81 4.26 6.47 -0.90
C SER A 81 4.88 6.20 -2.26
N MET A 82 6.19 6.09 -2.29
CA MET A 82 6.94 5.80 -3.50
C MET A 82 8.04 4.79 -3.19
N SER A 83 8.11 3.72 -3.96
CA SER A 83 9.22 2.78 -3.93
C SER A 83 10.29 3.27 -4.89
N LEU A 84 11.53 3.29 -4.45
CA LEU A 84 12.66 3.87 -5.17
C LEU A 84 13.80 2.86 -5.25
N GLY A 85 14.29 2.64 -6.45
CA GLY A 85 15.54 1.96 -6.71
C GLY A 85 16.51 2.90 -7.42
N TYR A 86 17.78 2.69 -7.26
CA TYR A 86 18.80 3.47 -7.94
C TYR A 86 20.01 2.60 -8.29
N SER A 87 20.71 2.99 -9.33
CA SER A 87 21.94 2.35 -9.77
C SER A 87 22.83 3.39 -10.44
N ALA A 88 24.14 3.19 -10.39
CA ALA A 88 25.11 4.10 -10.95
C ALA A 88 25.88 3.45 -12.10
N LYS A 89 26.04 4.19 -13.20
CA LYS A 89 26.96 3.85 -14.26
C LYS A 89 28.37 4.29 -13.89
N LEU A 90 29.18 3.36 -13.42
CA LEU A 90 30.55 3.66 -12.93
C LEU A 90 31.57 3.70 -14.07
N HIS A 91 31.33 2.98 -15.16
CA HIS A 91 32.28 2.82 -16.27
C HIS A 91 31.64 3.07 -17.63
N ARG A 92 32.43 3.56 -18.59
CA ARG A 92 31.96 3.85 -19.96
C ARG A 92 31.45 2.61 -20.71
N TRP A 93 32.03 1.44 -20.42
CA TRP A 93 31.65 0.17 -21.07
C TRP A 93 30.40 -0.50 -20.47
N GLN A 94 29.91 -0.05 -19.30
CA GLN A 94 28.66 -0.56 -18.78
C GLN A 94 27.51 -0.20 -19.72
N ASP A 95 26.71 -1.20 -20.07
CA ASP A 95 25.49 -0.99 -20.83
C ASP A 95 24.48 -0.26 -19.95
N PHE A 96 23.92 0.82 -20.48
CA PHE A 96 22.88 1.59 -19.78
C PHE A 96 21.64 0.74 -19.46
N ALA A 97 21.29 -0.20 -20.35
CA ALA A 97 20.16 -1.09 -20.14
C ALA A 97 20.33 -1.96 -18.86
N ASN A 98 21.56 -2.42 -18.59
CA ASN A 98 21.85 -3.17 -17.37
C ASN A 98 21.73 -2.27 -16.12
N VAL A 99 22.29 -1.07 -16.18
CA VAL A 99 22.20 -0.11 -15.06
C VAL A 99 20.74 0.24 -14.78
N PHE A 100 19.94 0.44 -15.82
CA PHE A 100 18.51 0.72 -15.67
C PHE A 100 17.77 -0.46 -15.04
N ARG A 101 18.04 -1.68 -15.51
CA ARG A 101 17.44 -2.90 -14.97
C ARG A 101 17.78 -3.09 -13.49
N ASP A 102 19.03 -2.87 -13.07
CA ASP A 102 19.44 -3.03 -11.68
C ASP A 102 18.66 -2.07 -10.76
N ALA A 103 18.44 -0.82 -11.19
CA ALA A 103 17.62 0.14 -10.47
C ALA A 103 16.13 -0.27 -10.44
N GLU A 104 15.62 -0.83 -11.53
CA GLU A 104 14.23 -1.31 -11.64
C GLU A 104 13.99 -2.52 -10.71
N GLU A 105 14.92 -3.48 -10.68
CA GLU A 105 14.86 -4.65 -9.79
C GLU A 105 14.85 -4.21 -8.31
N GLU A 106 15.74 -3.30 -7.91
CA GLU A 106 15.74 -2.76 -6.53
C GLU A 106 14.41 -2.06 -6.18
N MET A 107 13.89 -1.27 -7.10
CA MET A 107 12.59 -0.59 -6.91
C MET A 107 11.46 -1.61 -6.75
N TYR A 108 11.45 -2.66 -7.58
CA TYR A 108 10.39 -3.67 -7.57
C TYR A 108 10.38 -4.48 -6.28
N ASP A 109 11.55 -4.86 -5.77
CA ASP A 109 11.69 -5.55 -4.48
C ASP A 109 11.11 -4.69 -3.34
N LYS A 110 11.47 -3.41 -3.29
CA LYS A 110 10.91 -2.46 -2.31
C LYS A 110 9.40 -2.25 -2.49
N LYS A 111 8.91 -2.16 -3.73
CA LYS A 111 7.49 -2.00 -4.05
C LYS A 111 6.66 -3.18 -3.54
N THR A 112 7.19 -4.39 -3.64
CA THR A 112 6.51 -5.60 -3.15
C THR A 112 6.36 -5.57 -1.62
N VAL A 113 7.43 -5.23 -0.90
CA VAL A 113 7.42 -5.12 0.57
C VAL A 113 6.49 -3.99 1.04
N GLU A 114 6.57 -2.83 0.40
CA GLU A 114 5.76 -1.65 0.76
C GLU A 114 4.27 -1.87 0.47
N SER A 115 3.93 -2.46 -0.66
CA SER A 115 2.54 -2.79 -1.00
C SER A 115 1.92 -3.75 0.01
N ARG A 116 2.70 -4.67 0.56
CA ARG A 116 2.26 -5.57 1.63
C ARG A 116 1.97 -4.80 2.92
N LYS A 117 2.87 -3.90 3.34
CA LYS A 117 2.68 -3.06 4.53
C LYS A 117 1.45 -2.15 4.42
N ILE A 118 1.29 -1.48 3.27
CA ILE A 118 0.14 -0.60 3.02
C ILE A 118 -1.16 -1.41 3.16
N ARG A 119 -1.21 -2.61 2.59
CA ARG A 119 -2.37 -3.49 2.67
C ARG A 119 -2.66 -3.91 4.11
N GLU A 120 -1.63 -4.29 4.87
CA GLU A 120 -1.74 -4.64 6.29
C GLU A 120 -2.26 -3.44 7.11
N THR A 121 -1.73 -2.22 6.90
CA THR A 121 -2.17 -1.01 7.59
C THR A 121 -3.63 -0.64 7.27
N ILE A 122 -4.05 -0.77 6.00
CA ILE A 122 -5.44 -0.51 5.61
C ILE A 122 -6.38 -1.49 6.32
N LEU A 123 -6.02 -2.77 6.34
CA LEU A 123 -6.80 -3.79 7.05
C LEU A 123 -6.88 -3.50 8.54
N GLU A 124 -5.74 -3.15 9.17
CA GLU A 124 -5.71 -2.77 10.59
C GLU A 124 -6.62 -1.57 10.90
N ASN A 125 -6.63 -0.56 10.03
CA ASN A 125 -7.50 0.61 10.20
C ASN A 125 -8.98 0.28 10.03
N ILE A 126 -9.34 -0.56 9.06
CA ILE A 126 -10.71 -1.04 8.87
C ILE A 126 -11.17 -1.81 10.12
N PHE A 127 -10.34 -2.71 10.64
CA PHE A 127 -10.68 -3.47 11.84
C PHE A 127 -10.69 -2.62 13.11
N ALA A 128 -9.84 -1.59 13.21
CA ALA A 128 -9.88 -0.66 14.33
C ALA A 128 -11.21 0.12 14.36
N SER A 129 -11.71 0.57 13.20
CA SER A 129 -13.00 1.25 13.11
C SER A 129 -14.17 0.31 13.46
N LEU A 130 -14.13 -0.94 13.01
CA LEU A 130 -15.13 -1.96 13.39
C LEU A 130 -15.10 -2.29 14.88
N ALA A 131 -13.92 -2.29 15.50
CA ALA A 131 -13.75 -2.57 16.92
C ALA A 131 -14.25 -1.42 17.82
N GLU A 132 -14.25 -0.18 17.33
CA GLU A 132 -14.86 0.95 18.05
C GLU A 132 -16.38 0.81 18.15
N ASP A 133 -17.02 0.29 17.08
CA ASP A 133 -18.46 0.08 17.04
C ASP A 133 -18.90 -1.22 17.76
N THR A 134 -18.04 -2.24 17.82
CA THR A 134 -18.33 -3.55 18.44
C THR A 134 -17.11 -4.14 19.15
N PRO A 135 -16.87 -3.86 20.44
CA PRO A 135 -15.70 -4.36 21.19
C PRO A 135 -15.55 -5.89 21.18
N GLU A 136 -16.67 -6.63 21.16
CA GLU A 136 -16.69 -8.10 21.08
C GLU A 136 -16.10 -8.62 19.78
N THR A 137 -16.17 -7.85 18.69
CA THR A 137 -15.66 -8.25 17.37
C THR A 137 -14.13 -8.33 17.37
N ALA A 138 -13.42 -7.46 18.08
CA ALA A 138 -11.95 -7.47 18.13
C ALA A 138 -11.41 -8.72 18.85
N GLU A 139 -12.00 -9.09 19.99
CA GLU A 139 -11.59 -10.26 20.78
C GLU A 139 -11.94 -11.57 20.04
N HIS A 140 -13.12 -11.61 19.42
CA HIS A 140 -13.55 -12.71 18.56
C HIS A 140 -12.57 -12.93 17.41
N ASN A 141 -12.21 -11.89 16.69
CA ASN A 141 -11.30 -11.93 15.54
C ASN A 141 -9.91 -12.45 15.93
N LEU A 142 -9.34 -11.97 17.04
CA LEU A 142 -8.07 -12.46 17.57
C LEU A 142 -8.16 -13.95 17.94
N SER A 143 -9.27 -14.39 18.52
CA SER A 143 -9.49 -15.77 18.92
C SER A 143 -9.60 -16.69 17.71
N VAL A 144 -10.37 -16.30 16.67
CA VAL A 144 -10.51 -17.05 15.42
C VAL A 144 -9.15 -17.19 14.72
N ARG A 145 -8.39 -16.11 14.59
CA ARG A 145 -7.03 -16.16 14.00
C ARG A 145 -6.11 -17.13 14.74
N ARG A 146 -6.13 -17.06 16.08
CA ARG A 146 -5.32 -17.96 16.91
C ARG A 146 -5.69 -19.43 16.69
N LEU A 147 -6.99 -19.73 16.67
CA LEU A 147 -7.50 -21.09 16.42
C LEU A 147 -7.15 -21.59 15.02
N CYS A 148 -7.34 -20.77 13.99
CA CYS A 148 -6.97 -21.11 12.61
C CYS A 148 -5.48 -21.40 12.47
N ARG A 149 -4.59 -20.61 13.10
CA ARG A 149 -3.15 -20.88 13.11
C ARG A 149 -2.79 -22.18 13.82
N MET A 150 -3.45 -22.49 14.94
CA MET A 150 -3.23 -23.74 15.67
C MET A 150 -3.67 -24.94 14.85
N LEU A 151 -4.86 -24.89 14.25
CA LEU A 151 -5.40 -25.94 13.38
C LEU A 151 -4.55 -26.14 12.13
N GLY A 152 -4.20 -25.07 11.45
CA GLY A 152 -3.36 -25.13 10.25
C GLY A 152 -1.98 -25.77 10.51
N ARG A 153 -1.35 -25.44 11.64
CA ARG A 153 -0.10 -26.10 12.07
C ARG A 153 -0.33 -27.58 12.40
N GLY A 154 -1.42 -27.91 13.08
CA GLY A 154 -1.77 -29.29 13.41
C GLY A 154 -2.05 -30.15 12.18
N LEU A 155 -2.57 -29.54 11.10
CA LEU A 155 -2.82 -30.18 9.81
C LEU A 155 -1.57 -30.22 8.90
N GLY A 156 -0.45 -29.63 9.33
CA GLY A 156 0.80 -29.63 8.57
C GLY A 156 0.79 -28.71 7.35
N LEU A 157 -0.04 -27.66 7.35
CA LEU A 157 -0.03 -26.67 6.29
C LEU A 157 1.34 -26.01 6.16
N ASP A 158 1.77 -25.76 4.93
CA ASP A 158 3.00 -25.04 4.67
C ASP A 158 2.87 -23.55 5.07
N ARG A 159 4.02 -22.84 5.00
CA ARG A 159 4.08 -21.44 5.41
C ARG A 159 3.13 -20.56 4.61
N LEU A 160 3.01 -20.78 3.30
CA LEU A 160 2.19 -19.96 2.41
C LEU A 160 0.70 -20.17 2.69
N ASP A 161 0.29 -21.40 2.92
CA ASP A 161 -1.09 -21.73 3.23
C ASP A 161 -1.49 -21.30 4.65
N LEU A 162 -0.55 -21.31 5.62
CA LEU A 162 -0.76 -20.71 6.93
C LEU A 162 -0.95 -19.18 6.85
N GLU A 163 -0.19 -18.48 5.99
CA GLU A 163 -0.36 -17.04 5.77
C GLU A 163 -1.72 -16.73 5.11
N LYS A 164 -2.17 -17.55 4.16
CA LYS A 164 -3.50 -17.42 3.55
C LYS A 164 -4.62 -17.68 4.55
N LEU A 165 -4.49 -18.73 5.36
CA LEU A 165 -5.47 -19.07 6.38
C LEU A 165 -5.60 -17.99 7.45
N ASP A 166 -4.47 -17.41 7.90
CA ASP A 166 -4.48 -16.29 8.85
C ASP A 166 -5.14 -15.05 8.26
N LEU A 167 -4.88 -14.75 6.98
CA LEU A 167 -5.52 -13.65 6.28
C LEU A 167 -7.03 -13.89 6.11
N ALA A 168 -7.45 -15.10 5.73
CA ALA A 168 -8.86 -15.44 5.62
C ALA A 168 -9.58 -15.33 6.97
N ALA A 169 -8.93 -15.84 8.04
CA ALA A 169 -9.44 -15.70 9.40
C ALA A 169 -9.51 -14.24 9.87
N TYR A 170 -8.63 -13.37 9.36
CA TYR A 170 -8.65 -11.96 9.67
C TYR A 170 -9.76 -11.21 8.94
N LEU A 171 -10.09 -11.64 7.72
CA LEU A 171 -11.04 -10.97 6.82
C LEU A 171 -12.47 -11.54 6.90
N HIS A 172 -12.71 -12.64 7.65
CA HIS A 172 -13.98 -13.38 7.58
C HIS A 172 -15.22 -12.52 7.87
N ASP A 173 -15.05 -11.49 8.67
CA ASP A 173 -16.13 -10.58 9.10
C ASP A 173 -16.01 -9.17 8.48
N ILE A 174 -15.17 -8.96 7.45
CA ILE A 174 -14.93 -7.63 6.89
C ILE A 174 -16.20 -7.00 6.30
N GLY A 175 -17.14 -7.82 5.84
CA GLY A 175 -18.45 -7.36 5.35
C GLY A 175 -19.25 -6.59 6.39
N LYS A 176 -19.04 -6.85 7.69
CA LYS A 176 -19.70 -6.10 8.77
C LYS A 176 -19.39 -4.59 8.75
N ALA A 177 -18.30 -4.19 8.09
CA ALA A 177 -17.96 -2.76 7.92
C ALA A 177 -18.98 -1.97 7.08
N SER A 178 -19.76 -2.66 6.24
CA SER A 178 -20.82 -2.04 5.42
C SER A 178 -22.19 -2.07 6.08
N VAL A 179 -22.35 -2.80 7.18
CA VAL A 179 -23.63 -2.94 7.87
C VAL A 179 -23.80 -1.79 8.88
N PRO A 180 -24.95 -1.08 8.88
CA PRO A 180 -25.23 -0.03 9.87
C PRO A 180 -25.09 -0.50 11.31
N SER A 181 -24.47 0.32 12.18
CA SER A 181 -24.17 -0.04 13.57
C SER A 181 -25.41 -0.37 14.42
N ASP A 182 -26.57 0.20 14.10
CA ASP A 182 -27.84 -0.08 14.75
C ASP A 182 -28.38 -1.49 14.44
N ILE A 183 -28.06 -2.02 13.25
CA ILE A 183 -28.35 -3.39 12.87
C ILE A 183 -27.36 -4.35 13.55
N LEU A 184 -26.08 -4.04 13.53
CA LEU A 184 -25.03 -4.87 14.16
C LEU A 184 -25.20 -5.02 15.67
N LEU A 185 -25.65 -3.97 16.35
CA LEU A 185 -25.84 -3.95 17.81
C LEU A 185 -27.22 -4.41 18.26
N LYS A 186 -28.09 -4.81 17.33
CA LYS A 186 -29.46 -5.22 17.63
C LYS A 186 -29.48 -6.53 18.40
N THR A 187 -30.09 -6.52 19.57
CA THR A 187 -30.27 -7.72 20.41
C THR A 187 -31.53 -8.52 20.10
N ALA A 188 -32.43 -7.95 19.28
CA ALA A 188 -33.65 -8.61 18.80
C ALA A 188 -33.41 -9.26 17.41
N PRO A 189 -34.23 -10.24 16.99
CA PRO A 189 -34.13 -10.79 15.64
C PRO A 189 -34.24 -9.69 14.58
N LEU A 190 -33.44 -9.80 13.52
CA LEU A 190 -33.50 -8.90 12.37
C LEU A 190 -34.82 -9.08 11.62
N THR A 191 -35.34 -8.00 11.04
CA THR A 191 -36.47 -8.04 10.11
C THR A 191 -35.99 -8.54 8.74
N ASP A 192 -36.93 -8.91 7.86
CA ASP A 192 -36.58 -9.38 6.51
C ASP A 192 -35.85 -8.28 5.69
N GLU A 193 -36.17 -7.00 5.90
CA GLU A 193 -35.50 -5.84 5.28
C GLU A 193 -34.06 -5.68 5.80
N GLU A 194 -33.86 -5.79 7.11
CA GLU A 194 -32.53 -5.72 7.74
C GLU A 194 -31.61 -6.90 7.34
N TRP A 195 -32.19 -8.05 7.04
CA TRP A 195 -31.48 -9.22 6.49
C TRP A 195 -31.01 -9.01 5.06
N GLU A 196 -31.70 -8.21 4.25
CA GLU A 196 -31.26 -7.86 2.90
C GLU A 196 -30.06 -6.91 2.98
N ASP A 197 -30.07 -5.92 3.89
CA ASP A 197 -28.93 -5.00 4.11
C ASP A 197 -27.66 -5.73 4.63
N GLU A 198 -27.80 -6.83 5.38
CA GLU A 198 -26.65 -7.63 5.84
C GLU A 198 -26.04 -8.50 4.72
N ARG A 199 -26.79 -8.76 3.64
CA ARG A 199 -26.36 -9.64 2.53
C ARG A 199 -25.68 -8.89 1.37
N GLU A 200 -25.88 -7.58 1.22
CA GLU A 200 -25.21 -6.75 0.22
C GLU A 200 -23.81 -6.31 0.68
#